data_e2bd5c71a33b112a630ddf4aca574c9d
#
_entry.id   e2bd5c71a33b112a630ddf4aca574c9d
#
_cell.length_a   1.000
_cell.length_b   1.000
_cell.length_c   1.000
_cell.angle_alpha   90.00
_cell.angle_beta   90.00
_cell.angle_gamma   90.00
#
_symmetry.space_group_name_H-M   'P 1'
#
loop_
_entity.id
_entity.type
_entity.pdbx_description
1 polymer ?
#
loop_
_entity_poly.entity_id
_entity_poly.type
_entity_poly.pdbx_seq_one_letter_code
_entity_poly.pdbx_strand_id
1 'polypeptide(L)'
;NCTIPGIEPICEQLDIKMICLDDVAKKANAQLLPYTAEEKEKITSQIIADALCGFKNRKEKLYGTAPAEGEKRVNVMAQHGFDKSITGLSEDTLVAALGGTLQPLIDAIVSGKIKGIAAVVGCSNLRAKGHDVFTVELAKELIKKDILVLSAGCTCGGLENCGLMTMDAVELCGEGLKEICTALGVPPVLNFGPCLAIGRIELAACALAKELNVDLPQLPVVISAPQWLEEQALADGAYALALGFPLHLALSPFVTGSQVAVNVLTEGLKDLTGGQLIIETEVDAAAQKFEDIIKEKRAGLGIDNGINKGGDAIC
;
A
#
# COMPACT_ATOMS: atom_id res chain seq x y z
N ASN A 1 -3.99 -14.40 8.34
CA ASN A 1 -5.19 -14.25 8.37
C ASN A 1 -6.13 -14.05 9.53
N CYS A 2 -6.09 -12.86 10.08
CA CYS A 2 -6.89 -12.33 11.15
C CYS A 2 -8.40 -12.28 10.86
N THR A 3 -8.78 -12.24 9.59
CA THR A 3 -10.19 -12.18 9.18
C THR A 3 -10.91 -13.52 9.22
N ILE A 4 -10.22 -14.64 9.16
CA ILE A 4 -10.82 -15.99 9.05
C ILE A 4 -11.75 -16.32 10.25
N PRO A 5 -11.36 -16.09 11.52
CA PRO A 5 -12.21 -16.41 12.64
C PRO A 5 -13.52 -15.63 12.68
N GLY A 6 -13.53 -14.39 12.19
CA GLY A 6 -14.72 -13.54 12.18
C GLY A 6 -15.65 -13.79 10.99
N ILE A 7 -15.14 -14.35 9.90
CA ILE A 7 -15.89 -14.51 8.65
C ILE A 7 -16.70 -15.82 8.60
N GLU A 8 -16.33 -16.83 9.35
CA GLU A 8 -16.97 -18.14 9.33
C GLU A 8 -18.48 -18.08 9.61
N PRO A 9 -18.98 -17.38 10.66
CA PRO A 9 -20.41 -17.27 10.91
C PRO A 9 -21.15 -16.53 9.79
N ILE A 10 -20.49 -15.55 9.16
CA ILE A 10 -21.07 -14.80 8.04
C ILE A 10 -21.18 -15.71 6.81
N CYS A 11 -20.18 -16.52 6.56
CA CYS A 11 -20.19 -17.49 5.45
C CYS A 11 -21.33 -18.51 5.62
N GLU A 12 -21.54 -19.02 6.84
CA GLU A 12 -22.66 -19.91 7.14
C GLU A 12 -24.00 -19.22 6.92
N GLN A 13 -24.18 -18.03 7.46
CA GLN A 13 -25.43 -17.27 7.35
C GLN A 13 -25.79 -16.94 5.90
N LEU A 14 -24.80 -16.61 5.09
CA LEU A 14 -24.98 -16.23 3.69
C LEU A 14 -24.83 -17.40 2.70
N ASP A 15 -24.60 -18.63 3.20
CA ASP A 15 -24.35 -19.81 2.35
C ASP A 15 -23.18 -19.60 1.40
N ILE A 16 -22.09 -19.05 1.94
CA ILE A 16 -20.84 -18.83 1.21
C ILE A 16 -19.91 -20.01 1.51
N LYS A 17 -19.45 -20.69 0.46
CA LYS A 17 -18.52 -21.80 0.60
C LYS A 17 -17.15 -21.29 1.01
N MET A 18 -16.62 -21.81 2.11
CA MET A 18 -15.24 -21.59 2.54
C MET A 18 -14.33 -22.67 1.98
N ILE A 19 -13.18 -22.27 1.45
CA ILE A 19 -12.12 -23.15 0.94
C ILE A 19 -10.83 -22.81 1.67
N CYS A 20 -10.17 -23.85 2.22
CA CYS A 20 -8.83 -23.74 2.78
C CYS A 20 -7.85 -24.47 1.86
N LEU A 21 -6.72 -23.84 1.56
CA LEU A 21 -5.66 -24.40 0.73
C LEU A 21 -4.63 -25.19 1.53
N ASP A 22 -4.66 -25.07 2.85
CA ASP A 22 -3.87 -25.85 3.80
C ASP A 22 -4.72 -26.21 5.03
N ASP A 23 -4.18 -27.09 5.87
CA ASP A 23 -4.88 -27.54 7.08
C ASP A 23 -4.68 -26.63 8.29
N VAL A 24 -3.75 -25.68 8.24
CA VAL A 24 -3.46 -24.75 9.32
C VAL A 24 -4.64 -23.80 9.56
N ALA A 25 -5.23 -23.30 8.48
CA ALA A 25 -6.39 -22.41 8.53
C ALA A 25 -7.74 -23.15 8.43
N LYS A 26 -7.73 -24.48 8.52
CA LYS A 26 -8.94 -25.29 8.38
C LYS A 26 -9.98 -24.95 9.45
N LYS A 27 -11.18 -24.73 8.99
CA LYS A 27 -12.38 -24.54 9.81
C LYS A 27 -13.37 -25.66 9.60
N ALA A 28 -14.27 -25.87 10.58
CA ALA A 28 -15.23 -26.98 10.55
C ALA A 28 -16.07 -27.02 9.26
N ASN A 29 -16.47 -25.87 8.76
CA ASN A 29 -17.30 -25.71 7.56
C ASN A 29 -16.53 -25.41 6.29
N ALA A 30 -15.19 -25.48 6.32
CA ALA A 30 -14.35 -25.22 5.16
C ALA A 30 -14.00 -26.51 4.43
N GLN A 31 -14.08 -26.49 3.11
CA GLN A 31 -13.55 -27.54 2.27
C GLN A 31 -12.02 -27.40 2.18
N LEU A 32 -11.30 -28.44 2.51
CA LEU A 32 -9.84 -28.47 2.31
C LEU A 32 -9.55 -28.85 0.85
N LEU A 33 -8.85 -27.96 0.16
CA LEU A 33 -8.24 -28.20 -1.17
C LEU A 33 -6.73 -27.97 -1.03
N PRO A 34 -5.93 -28.99 -0.69
CA PRO A 34 -4.50 -28.82 -0.50
C PRO A 34 -3.83 -28.31 -1.77
N TYR A 35 -3.16 -27.18 -1.67
CA TYR A 35 -2.47 -26.57 -2.79
C TYR A 35 -1.12 -27.25 -3.02
N THR A 36 -0.89 -27.70 -4.25
CA THR A 36 0.43 -28.09 -4.75
C THR A 36 0.71 -27.39 -6.07
N ALA A 37 1.98 -27.16 -6.36
CA ALA A 37 2.37 -26.49 -7.60
C ALA A 37 1.97 -27.30 -8.84
N GLU A 38 1.98 -28.62 -8.75
CA GLU A 38 1.63 -29.56 -9.81
C GLU A 38 0.12 -29.56 -10.11
N GLU A 39 -0.71 -29.34 -9.11
CA GLU A 39 -2.17 -29.34 -9.24
C GLU A 39 -2.79 -27.94 -9.34
N LYS A 40 -1.97 -26.89 -9.43
CA LYS A 40 -2.46 -25.49 -9.37
C LYS A 40 -3.59 -25.19 -10.35
N GLU A 41 -3.50 -25.67 -11.59
CA GLU A 41 -4.54 -25.43 -12.63
C GLU A 41 -5.86 -26.10 -12.28
N LYS A 42 -5.81 -27.33 -11.77
CA LYS A 42 -6.98 -28.09 -11.32
C LYS A 42 -7.63 -27.40 -10.12
N ILE A 43 -6.81 -27.01 -9.13
CA ILE A 43 -7.28 -26.33 -7.90
C ILE A 43 -7.90 -24.97 -8.26
N THR A 44 -7.24 -24.18 -9.11
CA THR A 44 -7.76 -22.90 -9.60
C THR A 44 -9.09 -23.07 -10.32
N SER A 45 -9.21 -24.05 -11.21
CA SER A 45 -10.45 -24.35 -11.91
C SER A 45 -11.58 -24.74 -10.96
N GLN A 46 -11.27 -25.53 -9.92
CA GLN A 46 -12.23 -25.89 -8.89
C GLN A 46 -12.69 -24.67 -8.08
N ILE A 47 -11.78 -23.78 -7.68
CA ILE A 47 -12.11 -22.54 -6.96
C ILE A 47 -13.03 -21.64 -7.80
N ILE A 48 -12.71 -21.48 -9.09
CA ILE A 48 -13.54 -20.71 -10.01
C ILE A 48 -14.95 -21.32 -10.14
N ALA A 49 -15.04 -22.66 -10.32
CA ALA A 49 -16.32 -23.35 -10.42
C ALA A 49 -17.16 -23.19 -9.15
N ASP A 50 -16.55 -23.33 -7.98
CA ASP A 50 -17.19 -23.15 -6.69
C ASP A 50 -17.64 -21.68 -6.48
N ALA A 51 -16.84 -20.70 -6.89
CA ALA A 51 -17.20 -19.30 -6.83
C ALA A 51 -18.42 -18.97 -7.72
N LEU A 52 -18.44 -19.47 -8.95
CA LEU A 52 -19.56 -19.31 -9.87
C LEU A 52 -20.84 -19.99 -9.36
N CYS A 53 -20.72 -21.19 -8.80
CA CYS A 53 -21.83 -21.89 -8.16
C CYS A 53 -22.37 -21.10 -6.97
N GLY A 54 -21.50 -20.63 -6.08
CA GLY A 54 -21.87 -19.80 -4.93
C GLY A 54 -22.53 -18.49 -5.35
N PHE A 55 -22.02 -17.83 -6.38
CA PHE A 55 -22.65 -16.62 -6.93
C PHE A 55 -24.07 -16.90 -7.46
N LYS A 56 -24.26 -17.99 -8.21
CA LYS A 56 -25.56 -18.37 -8.73
C LYS A 56 -26.58 -18.62 -7.59
N ASN A 57 -26.18 -19.36 -6.56
CA ASN A 57 -27.02 -19.65 -5.42
C ASN A 57 -27.41 -18.37 -4.64
N ARG A 58 -26.44 -17.48 -4.39
CA ARG A 58 -26.70 -16.22 -3.70
C ARG A 58 -27.54 -15.26 -4.52
N LYS A 59 -27.38 -15.25 -5.83
CA LYS A 59 -28.17 -14.41 -6.72
C LYS A 59 -29.66 -14.65 -6.56
N GLU A 60 -30.05 -15.89 -6.43
CA GLU A 60 -31.46 -16.28 -6.21
C GLU A 60 -31.96 -15.88 -4.81
N LYS A 61 -31.10 -16.02 -3.77
CA LYS A 61 -31.46 -15.71 -2.37
C LYS A 61 -31.48 -14.21 -2.05
N LEU A 62 -30.46 -13.47 -2.51
CA LEU A 62 -30.26 -12.07 -2.08
C LEU A 62 -30.93 -11.07 -3.01
N TYR A 63 -31.11 -11.39 -4.26
CA TYR A 63 -31.59 -10.45 -5.27
C TYR A 63 -32.93 -10.86 -5.90
N GLY A 64 -33.51 -11.99 -5.45
CA GLY A 64 -34.72 -12.52 -6.08
C GLY A 64 -34.52 -12.87 -7.56
N THR A 65 -35.62 -12.88 -8.30
CA THR A 65 -35.57 -12.98 -9.77
C THR A 65 -34.75 -11.82 -10.35
N ALA A 66 -34.02 -12.10 -11.42
CA ALA A 66 -33.21 -11.09 -12.12
C ALA A 66 -34.00 -9.78 -12.27
N PRO A 67 -33.36 -8.60 -12.13
CA PRO A 67 -34.03 -7.34 -12.38
C PRO A 67 -34.71 -7.39 -13.74
N ALA A 68 -35.89 -6.82 -13.86
CA ALA A 68 -36.62 -6.73 -15.12
C ALA A 68 -35.72 -6.11 -16.18
N GLU A 69 -35.93 -6.51 -17.44
CA GLU A 69 -35.14 -6.01 -18.55
C GLU A 69 -35.22 -4.47 -18.57
N GLY A 70 -34.08 -3.79 -18.33
CA GLY A 70 -33.98 -2.33 -18.20
C GLY A 70 -33.76 -1.77 -16.79
N GLU A 71 -33.91 -2.55 -15.72
CA GLU A 71 -33.51 -2.14 -14.37
C GLU A 71 -31.99 -2.27 -14.20
N LYS A 72 -31.30 -1.13 -14.16
CA LYS A 72 -29.88 -1.10 -13.78
C LYS A 72 -29.75 -1.33 -12.29
N ARG A 73 -28.89 -2.28 -11.89
CA ARG A 73 -28.45 -2.38 -10.50
C ARG A 73 -27.83 -1.07 -10.07
N VAL A 74 -28.22 -0.60 -8.91
CA VAL A 74 -27.63 0.60 -8.32
C VAL A 74 -26.17 0.31 -7.99
N ASN A 75 -25.25 1.06 -8.59
CA ASN A 75 -23.85 1.06 -8.19
C ASN A 75 -23.72 1.95 -6.94
N VAL A 76 -23.61 1.32 -5.78
CA VAL A 76 -23.52 2.02 -4.49
C VAL A 76 -22.26 2.89 -4.44
N MET A 77 -21.17 2.46 -5.04
CA MET A 77 -19.92 3.24 -5.06
C MET A 77 -20.08 4.52 -5.90
N ALA A 78 -20.78 4.43 -7.03
CA ALA A 78 -21.07 5.62 -7.85
C ALA A 78 -21.97 6.61 -7.11
N GLN A 79 -22.87 6.16 -6.20
CA GLN A 79 -23.66 7.03 -5.36
C GLN A 79 -22.80 7.84 -4.37
N HIS A 80 -21.64 7.33 -3.99
CA HIS A 80 -20.66 8.01 -3.13
C HIS A 80 -19.65 8.84 -3.92
N GLY A 81 -19.82 8.98 -5.22
CA GLY A 81 -19.01 9.84 -6.07
C GLY A 81 -17.78 9.18 -6.70
N PHE A 82 -17.57 7.85 -6.49
CA PHE A 82 -16.49 7.12 -7.15
C PHE A 82 -16.97 5.77 -7.63
N ASP A 83 -16.88 5.54 -8.92
CA ASP A 83 -17.31 4.33 -9.62
C ASP A 83 -16.15 3.48 -10.13
N LYS A 84 -14.93 3.98 -10.00
CA LYS A 84 -13.71 3.32 -10.45
C LYS A 84 -12.56 3.59 -9.49
N SER A 85 -11.74 2.57 -9.29
CA SER A 85 -10.44 2.70 -8.63
C SER A 85 -9.41 1.81 -9.34
N ILE A 86 -8.13 2.17 -9.23
CA ILE A 86 -7.04 1.37 -9.78
C ILE A 86 -6.47 0.56 -8.64
N THR A 87 -6.63 -0.77 -8.73
CA THR A 87 -6.26 -1.72 -7.68
C THR A 87 -5.39 -2.84 -8.24
N GLY A 88 -4.73 -3.58 -7.34
CA GLY A 88 -4.01 -4.80 -7.70
C GLY A 88 -2.75 -4.57 -8.51
N LEU A 89 -2.03 -3.49 -8.23
CA LEU A 89 -0.73 -3.23 -8.85
C LEU A 89 0.33 -4.18 -8.29
N SER A 90 1.29 -4.52 -9.15
CA SER A 90 2.55 -5.16 -8.79
C SER A 90 3.69 -4.37 -9.42
N GLU A 91 4.93 -4.67 -9.03
CA GLU A 91 6.11 -4.09 -9.66
C GLU A 91 6.10 -4.30 -11.19
N ASP A 92 5.73 -5.49 -11.65
CA ASP A 92 5.66 -5.81 -13.09
C ASP A 92 4.59 -4.99 -13.82
N THR A 93 3.39 -4.86 -13.22
CA THR A 93 2.31 -4.06 -13.81
C THR A 93 2.60 -2.58 -13.76
N LEU A 94 3.30 -2.09 -12.74
CA LEU A 94 3.78 -0.72 -12.67
C LEU A 94 4.78 -0.44 -13.80
N VAL A 95 5.78 -1.30 -13.97
CA VAL A 95 6.76 -1.19 -15.08
C VAL A 95 6.05 -1.23 -16.43
N ALA A 96 5.09 -2.13 -16.61
CA ALA A 96 4.31 -2.20 -17.85
C ALA A 96 3.50 -0.92 -18.11
N ALA A 97 2.87 -0.35 -17.08
CA ALA A 97 2.13 0.91 -17.19
C ALA A 97 3.05 2.11 -17.54
N LEU A 98 4.30 2.06 -17.11
CA LEU A 98 5.32 3.06 -17.44
C LEU A 98 5.99 2.83 -18.81
N GLY A 99 5.49 1.92 -19.63
CA GLY A 99 6.03 1.64 -20.97
C GLY A 99 7.17 0.61 -20.98
N GLY A 100 7.26 -0.24 -19.98
CA GLY A 100 8.23 -1.34 -19.87
C GLY A 100 9.54 -0.98 -19.17
N THR A 101 9.62 0.21 -18.56
CA THR A 101 10.80 0.70 -17.84
C THR A 101 10.40 1.62 -16.69
N LEU A 102 11.25 1.72 -15.67
CA LEU A 102 11.08 2.70 -14.57
C LEU A 102 11.55 4.11 -14.93
N GLN A 103 12.12 4.32 -16.13
CA GLN A 103 12.69 5.61 -16.51
C GLN A 103 11.74 6.80 -16.36
N PRO A 104 10.44 6.72 -16.73
CA PRO A 104 9.52 7.84 -16.52
C PRO A 104 9.35 8.22 -15.04
N LEU A 105 9.38 7.24 -14.14
CA LEU A 105 9.32 7.49 -12.70
C LEU A 105 10.63 8.11 -12.19
N ILE A 106 11.77 7.61 -12.66
CA ILE A 106 13.09 8.14 -12.34
C ILE A 106 13.19 9.59 -12.79
N ASP A 107 12.83 9.91 -14.03
CA ASP A 107 12.84 11.26 -14.57
C ASP A 107 11.94 12.21 -13.76
N ALA A 108 10.78 11.72 -13.34
CA ALA A 108 9.88 12.48 -12.49
C ALA A 108 10.47 12.77 -11.09
N ILE A 109 11.19 11.80 -10.51
CA ILE A 109 11.90 11.96 -9.23
C ILE A 109 13.10 12.90 -9.40
N VAL A 110 13.93 12.69 -10.39
CA VAL A 110 15.14 13.51 -10.65
C VAL A 110 14.76 14.95 -10.94
N SER A 111 13.73 15.20 -11.77
CA SER A 111 13.25 16.54 -12.07
C SER A 111 12.54 17.24 -10.89
N GLY A 112 12.25 16.52 -9.81
CA GLY A 112 11.58 17.05 -8.63
C GLY A 112 10.05 17.18 -8.77
N LYS A 113 9.46 16.71 -9.87
CA LYS A 113 8.00 16.63 -10.03
C LYS A 113 7.39 15.64 -9.05
N ILE A 114 8.06 14.51 -8.82
CA ILE A 114 7.83 13.64 -7.67
C ILE A 114 9.00 13.85 -6.71
N LYS A 115 8.74 14.40 -5.54
CA LYS A 115 9.81 14.63 -4.55
C LYS A 115 10.34 13.34 -3.95
N GLY A 116 9.46 12.35 -3.76
CA GLY A 116 9.79 11.05 -3.20
C GLY A 116 8.59 10.14 -3.15
N ILE A 117 8.78 9.00 -2.51
CA ILE A 117 7.76 7.97 -2.38
C ILE A 117 7.49 7.70 -0.89
N ALA A 118 6.23 7.58 -0.51
CA ALA A 118 5.82 7.11 0.80
C ALA A 118 5.05 5.79 0.66
N ALA A 119 5.54 4.73 1.28
CA ALA A 119 4.79 3.49 1.44
C ALA A 119 3.91 3.60 2.68
N VAL A 120 2.62 3.89 2.52
CA VAL A 120 1.63 3.97 3.59
C VAL A 120 0.87 2.65 3.64
N VAL A 121 1.23 1.80 4.57
CA VAL A 121 0.89 0.38 4.58
C VAL A 121 0.37 -0.11 5.93
N GLY A 122 -0.13 -1.32 5.98
CA GLY A 122 -0.46 -2.03 7.22
C GLY A 122 -1.94 -2.06 7.55
N CYS A 123 -2.25 -1.91 8.83
CA CYS A 123 -3.57 -2.10 9.40
C CYS A 123 -4.37 -0.78 9.51
N SER A 124 -5.57 -0.89 10.11
CA SER A 124 -6.35 0.23 10.60
C SER A 124 -6.62 0.05 12.10
N ASN A 125 -6.44 1.12 12.89
CA ASN A 125 -6.51 1.05 14.34
C ASN A 125 -7.25 2.27 14.90
N LEU A 126 -8.32 2.01 15.63
CA LEU A 126 -9.15 3.04 16.26
C LEU A 126 -8.39 3.98 17.21
N ARG A 127 -7.31 3.51 17.81
CA ARG A 127 -6.51 4.29 18.78
C ARG A 127 -5.72 5.43 18.13
N ALA A 128 -5.48 5.37 16.83
CA ALA A 128 -4.81 6.43 16.09
C ALA A 128 -5.86 7.29 15.35
N LYS A 129 -6.46 8.22 16.04
CA LYS A 129 -7.50 9.17 15.56
C LYS A 129 -8.83 8.54 15.09
N GLY A 130 -8.99 7.23 15.07
CA GLY A 130 -10.16 6.54 14.53
C GLY A 130 -9.81 5.65 13.34
N HIS A 131 -10.77 4.85 12.89
CA HIS A 131 -10.56 3.89 11.80
C HIS A 131 -10.22 4.63 10.50
N ASP A 132 -9.06 4.33 9.93
CA ASP A 132 -8.49 4.90 8.70
C ASP A 132 -8.20 6.42 8.72
N VAL A 133 -8.60 7.16 9.75
CA VAL A 133 -8.54 8.62 9.77
C VAL A 133 -7.11 9.12 9.61
N PHE A 134 -6.19 8.64 10.45
CA PHE A 134 -4.79 9.06 10.37
C PHE A 134 -4.18 8.74 9.00
N THR A 135 -4.42 7.53 8.51
CA THR A 135 -3.91 7.03 7.23
C THR A 135 -4.37 7.90 6.05
N VAL A 136 -5.67 8.21 6.02
CA VAL A 136 -6.27 9.02 4.94
C VAL A 136 -5.78 10.46 4.99
N GLU A 137 -5.73 11.08 6.17
CA GLU A 137 -5.23 12.44 6.34
C GLU A 137 -3.74 12.54 5.97
N LEU A 138 -2.92 11.58 6.42
CA LEU A 138 -1.51 11.53 6.07
C LEU A 138 -1.30 11.41 4.56
N ALA A 139 -2.00 10.50 3.90
CA ALA A 139 -1.89 10.34 2.45
C ALA A 139 -2.25 11.63 1.70
N LYS A 140 -3.30 12.33 2.12
CA LYS A 140 -3.68 13.64 1.55
C LYS A 140 -2.59 14.70 1.72
N GLU A 141 -1.97 14.78 2.89
CA GLU A 141 -0.89 15.74 3.12
C GLU A 141 0.37 15.39 2.30
N LEU A 142 0.66 14.11 2.10
CA LEU A 142 1.80 13.65 1.31
C LEU A 142 1.63 13.98 -0.18
N ILE A 143 0.47 13.68 -0.76
CA ILE A 143 0.23 13.97 -2.20
C ILE A 143 0.22 15.47 -2.50
N LYS A 144 -0.24 16.32 -1.58
CA LYS A 144 -0.12 17.79 -1.67
C LYS A 144 1.35 18.27 -1.74
N LYS A 145 2.25 17.50 -1.16
CA LYS A 145 3.69 17.79 -1.12
C LYS A 145 4.46 17.15 -2.28
N ASP A 146 3.78 16.68 -3.33
CA ASP A 146 4.36 15.96 -4.48
C ASP A 146 5.04 14.64 -4.10
N ILE A 147 4.56 13.96 -3.07
CA ILE A 147 5.04 12.65 -2.65
C ILE A 147 4.05 11.59 -3.14
N LEU A 148 4.53 10.67 -4.00
CA LEU A 148 3.73 9.55 -4.50
C LEU A 148 3.48 8.56 -3.35
N VAL A 149 2.24 8.11 -3.19
CA VAL A 149 1.89 7.13 -2.14
C VAL A 149 1.70 5.74 -2.75
N LEU A 150 2.41 4.77 -2.21
CA LEU A 150 2.18 3.34 -2.45
C LEU A 150 1.50 2.75 -1.22
N SER A 151 0.48 1.93 -1.41
CA SER A 151 -0.24 1.34 -0.29
C SER A 151 -0.44 -0.16 -0.45
N ALA A 152 -0.43 -0.86 0.68
CA ALA A 152 -0.78 -2.27 0.79
C ALA A 152 -1.35 -2.57 2.18
N GLY A 153 -2.23 -3.56 2.27
CA GLY A 153 -2.86 -3.95 3.51
C GLY A 153 -4.23 -3.33 3.72
N CYS A 154 -4.72 -3.32 4.95
CA CYS A 154 -6.01 -2.73 5.31
C CYS A 154 -6.08 -1.23 5.01
N THR A 155 -4.95 -0.54 5.03
CA THR A 155 -4.83 0.87 4.64
C THR A 155 -5.37 1.15 3.25
N CYS A 156 -5.22 0.20 2.31
CA CYS A 156 -5.79 0.32 0.97
C CYS A 156 -7.31 0.53 1.00
N GLY A 157 -8.01 -0.20 1.85
CA GLY A 157 -9.47 -0.08 1.97
C GLY A 157 -9.91 1.31 2.38
N GLY A 158 -9.25 1.91 3.37
CA GLY A 158 -9.53 3.28 3.83
C GLY A 158 -9.25 4.33 2.75
N LEU A 159 -8.11 4.21 2.09
CA LEU A 159 -7.68 5.14 1.02
C LEU A 159 -8.60 5.03 -0.22
N GLU A 160 -8.99 3.80 -0.58
CA GLU A 160 -9.91 3.53 -1.68
C GLU A 160 -11.32 4.05 -1.39
N ASN A 161 -11.85 3.77 -0.18
CA ASN A 161 -13.17 4.27 0.26
C ASN A 161 -13.26 5.80 0.27
N CYS A 162 -12.15 6.50 0.46
CA CYS A 162 -12.07 7.95 0.42
C CYS A 162 -11.74 8.52 -0.98
N GLY A 163 -11.72 7.68 -2.02
CA GLY A 163 -11.53 8.08 -3.40
C GLY A 163 -10.09 8.43 -3.78
N LEU A 164 -9.08 8.19 -2.89
CA LEU A 164 -7.70 8.56 -3.16
C LEU A 164 -7.01 7.70 -4.23
N MET A 165 -7.62 6.55 -4.57
CA MET A 165 -7.15 5.65 -5.64
C MET A 165 -7.92 5.85 -6.95
N THR A 166 -8.45 7.03 -7.18
CA THR A 166 -9.14 7.44 -8.41
C THR A 166 -8.40 8.59 -9.07
N MET A 167 -8.69 8.83 -10.34
CA MET A 167 -8.12 9.98 -11.05
C MET A 167 -8.59 11.33 -10.50
N ASP A 168 -9.75 11.39 -9.85
CA ASP A 168 -10.25 12.61 -9.22
C ASP A 168 -9.33 13.09 -8.07
N ALA A 169 -8.62 12.17 -7.43
CA ALA A 169 -7.66 12.50 -6.38
C ALA A 169 -6.45 13.31 -6.87
N VAL A 170 -6.21 13.34 -8.19
CA VAL A 170 -5.14 14.14 -8.80
C VAL A 170 -5.33 15.65 -8.52
N GLU A 171 -6.58 16.09 -8.32
CA GLU A 171 -6.88 17.48 -7.96
C GLU A 171 -6.41 17.86 -6.53
N LEU A 172 -6.09 16.89 -5.69
CA LEU A 172 -5.55 17.11 -4.34
C LEU A 172 -4.03 17.17 -4.30
N CYS A 173 -3.36 16.88 -5.41
CA CYS A 173 -1.91 16.81 -5.50
C CYS A 173 -1.25 18.19 -5.55
N GLY A 174 0.02 18.24 -5.22
CA GLY A 174 0.90 19.31 -5.66
C GLY A 174 1.05 19.32 -7.19
N GLU A 175 1.56 20.42 -7.73
CA GLU A 175 1.62 20.63 -9.18
C GLU A 175 2.48 19.59 -9.91
N GLY A 176 3.59 19.14 -9.30
CA GLY A 176 4.49 18.17 -9.90
C GLY A 176 3.87 16.79 -10.01
N LEU A 177 3.31 16.29 -8.91
CA LEU A 177 2.65 14.97 -8.87
C LEU A 177 1.39 14.98 -9.75
N LYS A 178 0.63 16.09 -9.75
CA LYS A 178 -0.54 16.28 -10.60
C LYS A 178 -0.20 16.13 -12.09
N GLU A 179 0.87 16.78 -12.53
CA GLU A 179 1.34 16.69 -13.91
C GLU A 179 1.67 15.23 -14.29
N ILE A 180 2.44 14.54 -13.45
CA ILE A 180 2.87 13.16 -13.72
C ILE A 180 1.68 12.19 -13.71
N CYS A 181 0.83 12.25 -12.67
CA CYS A 181 -0.35 11.38 -12.58
C CYS A 181 -1.29 11.58 -13.77
N THR A 182 -1.51 12.83 -14.20
CA THR A 182 -2.33 13.14 -15.38
C THR A 182 -1.72 12.58 -16.66
N ALA A 183 -0.41 12.77 -16.86
CA ALA A 183 0.28 12.30 -18.05
C ALA A 183 0.29 10.77 -18.18
N LEU A 184 0.43 10.07 -17.04
CA LEU A 184 0.46 8.60 -17.00
C LEU A 184 -0.93 7.96 -16.87
N GLY A 185 -1.97 8.74 -16.56
CA GLY A 185 -3.32 8.22 -16.31
C GLY A 185 -3.41 7.35 -15.06
N VAL A 186 -2.64 7.66 -14.01
CA VAL A 186 -2.58 6.92 -12.75
C VAL A 186 -2.95 7.82 -11.56
N PRO A 187 -3.63 7.28 -10.53
CA PRO A 187 -3.92 8.05 -9.32
C PRO A 187 -2.67 8.30 -8.49
N PRO A 188 -2.69 9.29 -7.58
CA PRO A 188 -1.54 9.62 -6.72
C PRO A 188 -1.31 8.61 -5.59
N VAL A 189 -2.26 7.71 -5.36
CA VAL A 189 -2.16 6.62 -4.39
C VAL A 189 -2.35 5.31 -5.14
N LEU A 190 -1.34 4.45 -5.11
CA LEU A 190 -1.30 3.19 -5.85
C LEU A 190 -1.53 2.01 -4.90
N ASN A 191 -2.46 1.13 -5.24
CA ASN A 191 -2.85 -0.04 -4.44
C ASN A 191 -2.07 -1.30 -4.89
N PHE A 192 -1.17 -1.77 -4.06
CA PHE A 192 -0.41 -3.02 -4.29
C PHE A 192 -1.14 -4.27 -3.76
N GLY A 193 -2.26 -4.11 -3.08
CA GLY A 193 -3.08 -5.22 -2.62
C GLY A 193 -3.05 -5.46 -1.11
N PRO A 194 -3.24 -6.71 -0.65
CA PRO A 194 -3.28 -7.05 0.77
C PRO A 194 -1.90 -6.92 1.44
N CYS A 195 -1.85 -7.05 2.76
CA CYS A 195 -0.58 -6.99 3.52
C CYS A 195 0.48 -7.98 3.03
N LEU A 196 0.08 -9.14 2.51
CA LEU A 196 0.99 -10.08 1.84
C LEU A 196 1.71 -9.50 0.61
N ALA A 197 1.21 -8.40 0.07
CA ALA A 197 1.80 -7.73 -1.10
C ALA A 197 2.75 -6.57 -0.71
N ILE A 198 3.03 -6.33 0.57
CA ILE A 198 4.01 -5.32 1.01
C ILE A 198 5.39 -5.60 0.39
N GLY A 199 5.79 -6.87 0.29
CA GLY A 199 7.02 -7.27 -0.40
C GLY A 199 7.07 -6.88 -1.88
N ARG A 200 5.94 -6.64 -2.54
CA ARG A 200 5.92 -6.11 -3.92
C ARG A 200 6.37 -4.66 -3.99
N ILE A 201 6.09 -3.87 -2.95
CA ILE A 201 6.60 -2.50 -2.83
C ILE A 201 8.12 -2.52 -2.65
N GLU A 202 8.64 -3.48 -1.87
CA GLU A 202 10.08 -3.69 -1.72
C GLU A 202 10.74 -4.03 -3.07
N LEU A 203 10.17 -4.97 -3.83
CA LEU A 203 10.69 -5.32 -5.15
C LEU A 203 10.72 -4.10 -6.10
N ALA A 204 9.70 -3.24 -6.05
CA ALA A 204 9.70 -1.99 -6.80
C ALA A 204 10.81 -1.04 -6.33
N ALA A 205 11.05 -0.94 -5.02
CA ALA A 205 12.17 -0.16 -4.47
C ALA A 205 13.52 -0.74 -4.86
N CYS A 206 13.69 -2.07 -4.84
CA CYS A 206 14.92 -2.73 -5.31
C CYS A 206 15.17 -2.47 -6.80
N ALA A 207 14.15 -2.52 -7.63
CA ALA A 207 14.27 -2.20 -9.04
C ALA A 207 14.68 -0.73 -9.26
N LEU A 208 14.08 0.20 -8.51
CA LEU A 208 14.44 1.62 -8.56
C LEU A 208 15.88 1.86 -8.10
N ALA A 209 16.32 1.23 -7.00
CA ALA A 209 17.69 1.34 -6.49
C ALA A 209 18.71 0.83 -7.51
N LYS A 210 18.40 -0.30 -8.17
CA LYS A 210 19.25 -0.88 -9.21
C LYS A 210 19.41 0.06 -10.42
N GLU A 211 18.32 0.63 -10.90
CA GLU A 211 18.38 1.56 -12.05
C GLU A 211 19.12 2.86 -11.70
N LEU A 212 18.99 3.35 -10.46
CA LEU A 212 19.72 4.52 -9.98
C LEU A 212 21.18 4.20 -9.56
N ASN A 213 21.54 2.92 -9.53
CA ASN A 213 22.83 2.45 -9.04
C ASN A 213 23.18 2.94 -7.61
N VAL A 214 22.21 2.80 -6.70
CA VAL A 214 22.33 3.20 -5.30
C VAL A 214 21.82 2.09 -4.38
N ASP A 215 22.13 2.17 -3.08
CA ASP A 215 21.56 1.26 -2.07
C ASP A 215 20.17 1.71 -1.63
N LEU A 216 19.34 0.77 -1.15
CA LEU A 216 17.99 1.02 -0.67
C LEU A 216 17.87 2.19 0.33
N PRO A 217 18.75 2.31 1.35
CA PRO A 217 18.69 3.42 2.29
C PRO A 217 18.85 4.81 1.66
N GLN A 218 19.45 4.89 0.47
CA GLN A 218 19.70 6.17 -0.22
C GLN A 218 18.46 6.67 -0.98
N LEU A 219 17.49 5.77 -1.29
CA LEU A 219 16.31 6.16 -2.01
C LEU A 219 15.48 7.20 -1.24
N PRO A 220 14.86 8.20 -1.91
CA PRO A 220 13.94 9.16 -1.30
C PRO A 220 12.59 8.50 -0.98
N VAL A 221 12.66 7.46 -0.14
CA VAL A 221 11.53 6.62 0.26
C VAL A 221 11.41 6.64 1.78
N VAL A 222 10.18 6.75 2.26
CA VAL A 222 9.78 6.62 3.66
C VAL A 222 8.68 5.58 3.79
N ILE A 223 8.63 4.86 4.90
CA ILE A 223 7.60 3.86 5.16
C ILE A 223 6.78 4.31 6.36
N SER A 224 5.48 4.12 6.30
CA SER A 224 4.55 4.42 7.38
C SER A 224 3.55 3.29 7.55
N ALA A 225 3.46 2.77 8.77
CA ALA A 225 2.38 1.90 9.21
C ALA A 225 1.63 2.61 10.37
N PRO A 226 0.93 3.72 10.08
CA PRO A 226 0.48 4.66 11.12
C PRO A 226 -0.47 4.00 12.10
N GLN A 227 -1.33 3.14 11.60
CA GLN A 227 -2.39 2.48 12.35
C GLN A 227 -2.15 0.98 12.51
N TRP A 228 -0.88 0.59 12.73
CA TRP A 228 -0.57 -0.82 12.99
C TRP A 228 -1.44 -1.42 14.11
N LEU A 229 -1.84 -2.67 13.96
CA LEU A 229 -2.67 -3.39 14.93
C LEU A 229 -2.14 -4.79 15.20
N GLU A 230 -1.65 -5.46 14.19
CA GLU A 230 -1.23 -6.85 14.26
C GLU A 230 0.28 -7.00 14.26
N GLU A 231 0.74 -8.14 14.78
CA GLU A 231 2.15 -8.51 14.88
C GLU A 231 2.84 -8.51 13.51
N GLN A 232 2.14 -8.91 12.45
CA GLN A 232 2.68 -8.87 11.09
C GLN A 232 3.12 -7.45 10.69
N ALA A 233 2.34 -6.42 11.01
CA ALA A 233 2.72 -5.05 10.68
C ALA A 233 4.00 -4.60 11.40
N LEU A 234 4.25 -5.10 12.62
CA LEU A 234 5.49 -4.85 13.35
C LEU A 234 6.66 -5.65 12.76
N ALA A 235 6.42 -6.89 12.34
CA ALA A 235 7.44 -7.72 11.69
C ALA A 235 7.88 -7.11 10.35
N ASP A 236 6.91 -6.69 9.52
CA ASP A 236 7.18 -6.00 8.24
C ASP A 236 7.90 -4.66 8.49
N GLY A 237 7.51 -3.94 9.56
CA GLY A 237 8.18 -2.71 9.97
C GLY A 237 9.63 -2.94 10.44
N ALA A 238 9.87 -3.99 11.22
CA ALA A 238 11.23 -4.36 11.65
C ALA A 238 12.11 -4.74 10.44
N TYR A 239 11.53 -5.42 9.46
CA TYR A 239 12.19 -5.75 8.20
C TYR A 239 12.53 -4.49 7.40
N ALA A 240 11.62 -3.53 7.29
CA ALA A 240 11.87 -2.25 6.65
C ALA A 240 13.01 -1.47 7.31
N LEU A 241 13.08 -1.46 8.64
CA LEU A 241 14.18 -0.87 9.40
C LEU A 241 15.53 -1.58 9.13
N ALA A 242 15.51 -2.91 9.00
CA ALA A 242 16.70 -3.69 8.66
C ALA A 242 17.20 -3.40 7.23
N LEU A 243 16.29 -3.11 6.29
CA LEU A 243 16.63 -2.66 4.94
C LEU A 243 17.08 -1.20 4.86
N GLY A 244 17.07 -0.48 5.98
CA GLY A 244 17.55 0.90 6.05
C GLY A 244 16.50 1.97 5.70
N PHE A 245 15.23 1.61 5.69
CA PHE A 245 14.16 2.60 5.49
C PHE A 245 13.75 3.25 6.82
N PRO A 246 13.46 4.56 6.82
CA PRO A 246 12.75 5.19 7.93
C PRO A 246 11.34 4.64 8.04
N LEU A 247 10.93 4.23 9.24
CA LEU A 247 9.61 3.70 9.54
C LEU A 247 8.86 4.62 10.50
N HIS A 248 7.69 5.09 10.10
CA HIS A 248 6.78 5.84 10.95
C HIS A 248 5.65 4.98 11.49
N LEU A 249 5.35 5.15 12.77
CA LEU A 249 4.19 4.61 13.46
C LEU A 249 3.49 5.74 14.23
N ALA A 250 2.16 5.85 14.16
CA ALA A 250 1.40 6.78 14.98
C ALA A 250 1.11 6.24 16.39
N LEU A 251 1.31 4.96 16.58
CA LEU A 251 1.20 4.28 17.88
C LEU A 251 2.54 3.66 18.22
N SER A 252 3.02 3.90 19.43
CA SER A 252 4.26 3.29 19.91
C SER A 252 4.13 1.76 19.96
N PRO A 253 5.11 1.01 19.43
CA PRO A 253 5.17 -0.42 19.64
C PRO A 253 5.49 -0.75 21.10
N PHE A 254 5.29 -2.00 21.52
CA PHE A 254 5.46 -2.45 22.92
C PHE A 254 6.93 -2.59 23.35
N VAL A 255 7.77 -1.63 22.98
CA VAL A 255 9.21 -1.62 23.29
C VAL A 255 9.59 -0.60 24.36
N THR A 256 8.62 0.22 24.81
CA THR A 256 8.85 1.32 25.76
C THR A 256 9.28 0.86 27.17
N GLY A 257 9.14 -0.43 27.47
CA GLY A 257 9.67 -1.02 28.71
C GLY A 257 11.20 -1.11 28.77
N SER A 258 11.90 -0.90 27.65
CA SER A 258 13.36 -0.93 27.57
C SER A 258 13.90 0.34 26.91
N GLN A 259 14.54 1.20 27.69
CA GLN A 259 15.17 2.42 27.15
C GLN A 259 16.26 2.09 26.12
N VAL A 260 16.98 0.98 26.30
CA VAL A 260 17.99 0.52 25.35
C VAL A 260 17.35 0.20 24.00
N ALA A 261 16.22 -0.55 24.00
CA ALA A 261 15.51 -0.86 22.75
C ALA A 261 14.99 0.41 22.07
N VAL A 262 14.42 1.34 22.84
CA VAL A 262 13.96 2.62 22.31
C VAL A 262 15.11 3.37 21.63
N ASN A 263 16.23 3.57 22.32
CA ASN A 263 17.38 4.30 21.80
C ASN A 263 17.97 3.64 20.53
N VAL A 264 18.07 2.31 20.52
CA VAL A 264 18.53 1.59 19.32
C VAL A 264 17.59 1.82 18.14
N LEU A 265 16.29 1.69 18.33
CA LEU A 265 15.32 1.81 17.24
C LEU A 265 15.19 3.25 16.70
N THR A 266 15.26 4.25 17.59
CA THR A 266 15.04 5.66 17.21
C THR A 266 16.31 6.36 16.72
N GLU A 267 17.48 5.93 17.18
CA GLU A 267 18.76 6.60 16.91
C GLU A 267 19.83 5.64 16.37
N GLY A 268 20.07 4.53 17.09
CA GLY A 268 21.20 3.62 16.80
C GLY A 268 21.10 2.89 15.45
N LEU A 269 19.89 2.63 14.95
CA LEU A 269 19.73 1.97 13.64
C LEU A 269 20.17 2.85 12.47
N LYS A 270 20.11 4.18 12.63
CA LYS A 270 20.52 5.11 11.54
C LYS A 270 21.96 4.86 11.13
N ASP A 271 22.84 4.59 12.11
CA ASP A 271 24.27 4.32 11.84
C ASP A 271 24.51 2.88 11.36
N LEU A 272 23.64 1.95 11.74
CA LEU A 272 23.80 0.52 11.45
C LEU A 272 23.25 0.12 10.08
N THR A 273 22.03 0.55 9.78
CA THR A 273 21.29 0.16 8.57
C THR A 273 20.87 1.35 7.71
N GLY A 274 20.89 2.54 8.24
CA GLY A 274 20.25 3.73 7.66
C GLY A 274 18.78 3.88 8.06
N GLY A 275 18.18 2.88 8.70
CA GLY A 275 16.79 2.89 9.16
C GLY A 275 16.60 3.66 10.47
N GLN A 276 15.42 4.20 10.68
CA GLN A 276 15.06 4.92 11.89
C GLN A 276 13.58 4.73 12.21
N LEU A 277 13.26 4.38 13.47
CA LEU A 277 11.88 4.37 13.92
C LEU A 277 11.45 5.79 14.32
N ILE A 278 10.34 6.23 13.77
CA ILE A 278 9.73 7.53 14.01
C ILE A 278 8.36 7.30 14.66
N ILE A 279 8.17 7.82 15.86
CA ILE A 279 6.85 7.85 16.50
C ILE A 279 6.31 9.27 16.41
N GLU A 280 5.19 9.44 15.71
CA GLU A 280 4.54 10.74 15.56
C GLU A 280 3.02 10.56 15.50
N THR A 281 2.31 11.26 16.37
CA THR A 281 0.86 11.13 16.54
C THR A 281 0.07 12.21 15.82
N GLU A 282 0.76 13.24 15.30
CA GLU A 282 0.14 14.32 14.56
C GLU A 282 0.46 14.22 13.07
N VAL A 283 -0.58 14.27 12.26
CA VAL A 283 -0.51 14.06 10.79
C VAL A 283 0.42 15.08 10.12
N ASP A 284 0.25 16.36 10.43
CA ASP A 284 1.04 17.43 9.81
C ASP A 284 2.53 17.31 10.18
N ALA A 285 2.80 16.96 11.44
CA ALA A 285 4.17 16.73 11.93
C ALA A 285 4.79 15.50 11.26
N ALA A 286 4.04 14.42 11.09
CA ALA A 286 4.50 13.23 10.37
C ALA A 286 4.79 13.55 8.89
N ALA A 287 3.88 14.22 8.21
CA ALA A 287 4.06 14.63 6.82
C ALA A 287 5.26 15.57 6.63
N GLN A 288 5.50 16.47 7.58
CA GLN A 288 6.66 17.35 7.55
C GLN A 288 7.98 16.58 7.75
N LYS A 289 8.02 15.65 8.71
CA LYS A 289 9.19 14.78 8.91
C LYS A 289 9.51 13.95 7.66
N PHE A 290 8.48 13.46 6.96
CA PHE A 290 8.69 12.70 5.71
C PHE A 290 9.28 13.59 4.62
N GLU A 291 8.77 14.80 4.47
CA GLU A 291 9.31 15.77 3.51
C GLU A 291 10.78 16.09 3.82
N ASP A 292 11.13 16.28 5.08
CA ASP A 292 12.50 16.61 5.50
C ASP A 292 13.46 15.43 5.23
N ILE A 293 13.06 14.20 5.55
CA ILE A 293 13.84 12.99 5.26
C ILE A 293 14.02 12.80 3.75
N ILE A 294 12.97 12.99 2.97
CA ILE A 294 13.03 12.91 1.52
C ILE A 294 13.99 13.95 0.95
N LYS A 295 13.95 15.19 1.45
CA LYS A 295 14.88 16.26 1.06
C LYS A 295 16.34 15.89 1.39
N GLU A 296 16.60 15.35 2.59
CA GLU A 296 17.94 14.89 3.00
C GLU A 296 18.45 13.80 2.04
N LYS A 297 17.63 12.80 1.73
CA LYS A 297 17.99 11.72 0.82
C LYS A 297 18.21 12.20 -0.61
N ARG A 298 17.37 13.11 -1.11
CA ARG A 298 17.55 13.75 -2.43
C ARG A 298 18.88 14.52 -2.53
N ALA A 299 19.19 15.30 -1.49
CA ALA A 299 20.47 16.01 -1.41
C ALA A 299 21.65 15.04 -1.42
N GLY A 300 21.55 13.91 -0.71
CA GLY A 300 22.55 12.84 -0.73
C GLY A 300 22.76 12.19 -2.11
N LEU A 301 21.72 12.18 -2.95
CA LEU A 301 21.80 11.70 -4.34
C LEU A 301 22.23 12.79 -5.33
N GLY A 302 22.48 14.03 -4.88
CA GLY A 302 22.79 15.17 -5.76
C GLY A 302 21.61 15.66 -6.60
N ILE A 303 20.38 15.22 -6.30
CA ILE A 303 19.15 15.68 -6.95
C ILE A 303 18.47 16.72 -6.06
N ASP A 304 18.89 17.96 -6.18
CA ASP A 304 18.29 19.10 -5.48
C ASP A 304 16.88 19.43 -6.03
N ASN A 305 16.07 20.09 -5.24
CA ASN A 305 14.67 20.46 -5.46
C ASN A 305 14.36 21.17 -6.81
N GLY A 306 14.60 20.49 -7.94
CA GLY A 306 14.23 20.99 -9.27
C GLY A 306 15.14 22.09 -9.87
N ILE A 307 16.28 22.41 -9.24
CA ILE A 307 17.28 23.30 -9.85
C ILE A 307 18.32 22.41 -10.54
N ASN A 308 18.11 22.17 -11.83
CA ASN A 308 19.16 21.65 -12.71
C ASN A 308 20.36 22.60 -12.64
N LYS A 309 21.39 22.29 -11.86
CA LYS A 309 22.72 22.77 -12.17
C LYS A 309 23.19 21.98 -13.38
N GLY A 310 23.08 22.62 -14.53
CA GLY A 310 23.50 22.02 -15.77
C GLY A 310 24.97 21.57 -15.70
N GLY A 311 25.23 20.39 -16.22
CA GLY A 311 26.52 19.91 -16.66
C GLY A 311 27.28 19.12 -15.60
N ASP A 312 27.08 17.84 -15.60
CA ASP A 312 28.14 16.85 -15.89
C ASP A 312 27.50 15.49 -15.68
N ALA A 313 27.33 14.78 -16.77
CA ALA A 313 26.88 13.41 -16.80
C ALA A 313 27.84 12.57 -15.94
N ILE A 314 27.28 11.95 -14.92
CA ILE A 314 27.97 10.85 -14.25
C ILE A 314 27.81 9.65 -15.18
N CYS A 315 28.92 9.34 -15.89
CA CYS A 315 29.12 8.09 -16.62
C CYS A 315 29.30 6.93 -15.65
#